data_32c057196b01555d6b137b8bc45fc3db
#
_entry.id   32c057196b01555d6b137b8bc45fc3db
#
_cell.length_a   1.000
_cell.length_b   1.000
_cell.length_c   1.000
_cell.angle_alpha   90.00
_cell.angle_beta   90.00
_cell.angle_gamma   90.00
#
_symmetry.space_group_name_H-M   'P 1'
#
loop_
_entity.id
_entity.type
_entity.pdbx_description
1 polymer ?
#
loop_
_entity_poly.entity_id
_entity_poly.type
_entity_poly.pdbx_seq_one_letter_code
_entity_poly.pdbx_strand_id
1 'polypeptide(L)'
;MADEFPAAGSTGDFVLKPLYSFAGLGVDMEPTREKLTALTNPHEWILQEKVQYAEFVSTPEGPKSKAEIRMMFAWPDNEPDPILVNNLVRMSQGKMMGVDFNKDKTWVGSSIALHQRGN
;
A
#
# COMPACT_ATOMS: atom_id res chain seq x y z
N MET A 1 6.61 -8.70 -19.00
CA MET A 1 6.68 -8.52 -17.52
C MET A 1 8.05 -8.91 -16.96
N ALA A 2 8.59 -10.09 -17.25
CA ALA A 2 9.93 -10.47 -16.78
C ALA A 2 11.06 -9.64 -17.41
N ASP A 3 10.84 -9.17 -18.65
CA ASP A 3 11.81 -8.33 -19.39
C ASP A 3 11.79 -6.87 -18.94
N GLU A 4 10.72 -6.42 -18.29
CA GLU A 4 10.59 -5.08 -17.69
C GLU A 4 11.17 -5.01 -16.27
N PHE A 5 11.49 -6.16 -15.70
CA PHE A 5 12.13 -6.22 -14.40
C PHE A 5 13.59 -5.81 -14.53
N PRO A 6 14.06 -4.78 -13.82
CA PRO A 6 15.42 -4.28 -13.96
C PRO A 6 16.43 -5.39 -13.78
N ALA A 7 17.37 -5.52 -14.72
CA ALA A 7 18.40 -6.57 -14.68
C ALA A 7 19.32 -6.45 -13.45
N ALA A 8 19.43 -5.26 -12.87
CA ALA A 8 20.29 -4.92 -11.74
C ALA A 8 19.50 -4.39 -10.52
N GLY A 9 18.17 -4.40 -10.57
CA GLY A 9 17.36 -3.96 -9.44
C GLY A 9 17.33 -5.02 -8.34
N SER A 10 17.48 -4.58 -7.10
CA SER A 10 17.15 -5.41 -5.96
C SER A 10 15.67 -5.79 -6.07
N THR A 11 15.36 -7.05 -5.92
CA THR A 11 13.97 -7.55 -5.86
C THR A 11 13.17 -6.83 -4.77
N GLY A 12 13.85 -6.21 -3.81
CA GLY A 12 13.31 -5.42 -2.73
C GLY A 12 12.55 -4.17 -3.15
N ASP A 13 12.73 -3.68 -4.37
CA ASP A 13 12.11 -2.44 -4.86
C ASP A 13 10.72 -2.64 -5.49
N PHE A 14 10.29 -3.89 -5.66
CA PHE A 14 9.02 -4.22 -6.27
C PHE A 14 8.14 -5.08 -5.36
N VAL A 15 6.83 -5.01 -5.61
CA VAL A 15 5.82 -5.93 -5.09
C VAL A 15 5.07 -6.56 -6.25
N LEU A 16 4.76 -7.84 -6.13
CA LEU A 16 3.92 -8.56 -7.08
C LEU A 16 2.53 -8.73 -6.47
N LYS A 17 1.50 -8.30 -7.19
CA LYS A 17 0.10 -8.31 -6.71
C LYS A 17 -0.79 -9.04 -7.69
N PRO A 18 -1.66 -9.96 -7.23
CA PRO A 18 -2.72 -10.49 -8.09
C PRO A 18 -3.74 -9.38 -8.41
N LEU A 19 -4.27 -9.36 -9.63
CA LEU A 19 -5.35 -8.46 -10.04
C LEU A 19 -6.64 -8.75 -9.28
N TYR A 20 -6.92 -10.02 -9.07
CA TYR A 20 -8.12 -10.50 -8.39
C TYR A 20 -7.76 -11.03 -7.01
N SER A 21 -7.87 -10.15 -6.01
CA SER A 21 -7.52 -10.49 -4.64
C SER A 21 -8.24 -9.58 -3.65
N PHE A 22 -8.27 -9.98 -2.40
CA PHE A 22 -8.88 -9.24 -1.31
C PHE A 22 -7.90 -9.05 -0.15
N ALA A 23 -7.92 -7.88 0.47
CA ALA A 23 -7.18 -7.55 1.70
C ALA A 23 -5.67 -7.86 1.68
N GLY A 24 -5.03 -7.80 0.52
CA GLY A 24 -3.60 -8.07 0.36
C GLY A 24 -3.24 -9.55 0.26
N LEU A 25 -4.22 -10.44 0.12
CA LEU A 25 -3.96 -11.86 -0.12
C LEU A 25 -3.16 -12.05 -1.41
N GLY A 26 -2.15 -12.92 -1.38
CA GLY A 26 -1.30 -13.23 -2.53
C GLY A 26 -0.30 -12.14 -2.92
N VAL A 27 -0.23 -11.03 -2.19
CA VAL A 27 0.79 -10.00 -2.41
C VAL A 27 2.15 -10.54 -1.99
N ASP A 28 3.09 -10.53 -2.93
CA ASP A 28 4.49 -10.87 -2.68
C ASP A 28 5.31 -9.59 -2.56
N MET A 29 5.89 -9.37 -1.39
CA MET A 29 6.68 -8.18 -1.07
C MET A 29 8.13 -8.27 -1.56
N GLU A 30 8.57 -9.45 -2.00
CA GLU A 30 9.94 -9.71 -2.42
C GLU A 30 9.94 -10.69 -3.62
N PRO A 31 9.30 -10.31 -4.75
CA PRO A 31 9.22 -11.20 -5.91
C PRO A 31 10.60 -11.44 -6.50
N THR A 32 10.90 -12.68 -6.84
CA THR A 32 12.14 -13.03 -7.54
C THR A 32 11.91 -13.13 -9.04
N ARG A 33 12.99 -13.03 -9.83
CA ARG A 33 12.92 -13.21 -11.28
C ARG A 33 12.41 -14.60 -11.65
N GLU A 34 12.84 -15.63 -10.93
CA GLU A 34 12.39 -17.00 -11.14
C GLU A 34 10.88 -17.12 -10.95
N LYS A 35 10.35 -16.49 -9.89
CA LYS A 35 8.91 -16.46 -9.62
C LYS A 35 8.13 -15.75 -10.71
N LEU A 36 8.63 -14.61 -11.20
CA LEU A 36 7.99 -13.88 -12.30
C LEU A 36 7.96 -14.69 -13.60
N THR A 37 9.05 -15.42 -13.88
CA THR A 37 9.16 -16.27 -15.07
C THR A 37 8.26 -17.52 -14.96
N ALA A 38 8.03 -18.02 -13.75
CA ALA A 38 7.18 -19.18 -13.48
C ALA A 38 5.68 -18.88 -13.41
N LEU A 39 5.26 -17.62 -13.56
CA LEU A 39 3.84 -17.24 -13.55
C LEU A 39 3.12 -17.88 -14.75
N THR A 40 2.08 -18.68 -14.46
CA THR A 40 1.28 -19.34 -15.49
C THR A 40 0.36 -18.36 -16.23
N ASN A 41 -0.16 -17.34 -15.51
CA ASN A 41 -1.07 -16.31 -16.05
C ASN A 41 -0.52 -14.92 -15.72
N PRO A 42 0.53 -14.44 -16.39
CA PRO A 42 1.17 -13.15 -16.04
C PRO A 42 0.22 -11.94 -16.18
N HIS A 43 -0.84 -12.05 -17.01
CA HIS A 43 -1.86 -11.00 -17.17
C HIS A 43 -2.78 -10.83 -15.95
N GLU A 44 -2.77 -11.76 -15.00
CA GLU A 44 -3.53 -11.67 -13.75
C GLU A 44 -2.71 -11.04 -12.61
N TRP A 45 -1.54 -10.52 -12.91
CA TRP A 45 -0.62 -9.95 -11.93
C TRP A 45 -0.17 -8.55 -12.31
N ILE A 46 0.11 -7.75 -11.30
CA ILE A 46 0.75 -6.43 -11.44
C ILE A 46 2.09 -6.48 -10.72
N LEU A 47 3.15 -6.12 -11.42
CA LEU A 47 4.43 -5.77 -10.81
C LEU A 47 4.44 -4.26 -10.57
N GLN A 48 4.52 -3.85 -9.32
CA GLN A 48 4.46 -2.46 -8.91
C GLN A 48 5.74 -2.08 -8.14
N GLU A 49 6.30 -0.92 -8.44
CA GLU A 49 7.36 -0.33 -7.63
C GLU A 49 6.89 -0.15 -6.18
N LYS A 50 7.73 -0.51 -5.23
CA LYS A 50 7.42 -0.47 -3.81
C LYS A 50 7.44 0.95 -3.28
N VAL A 51 6.33 1.39 -2.71
CA VAL A 51 6.27 2.67 -2.00
C VAL A 51 7.06 2.57 -0.70
N GLN A 52 8.01 3.46 -0.52
CA GLN A 52 8.77 3.61 0.72
C GLN A 52 8.02 4.57 1.66
N TYR A 53 7.37 4.02 2.67
CA TYR A 53 6.66 4.83 3.66
C TYR A 53 7.65 5.48 4.64
N ALA A 54 7.51 6.79 4.84
CA ALA A 54 8.27 7.48 5.87
C ALA A 54 7.75 7.13 7.27
N GLU A 55 8.66 6.81 8.17
CA GLU A 55 8.39 6.57 9.58
C GLU A 55 8.53 7.89 10.36
N PHE A 56 7.49 8.71 10.34
CA PHE A 56 7.54 10.07 10.88
C PHE A 56 6.73 10.28 12.17
N VAL A 57 5.83 9.38 12.51
CA VAL A 57 5.02 9.48 13.72
C VAL A 57 5.80 8.90 14.90
N SER A 58 6.26 9.77 15.78
CA SER A 58 6.97 9.35 17.01
C SER A 58 5.99 8.74 18.02
N THR A 59 6.40 7.65 18.64
CA THR A 59 5.61 6.97 19.68
C THR A 59 6.32 7.01 21.03
N PRO A 60 5.61 6.95 22.16
CA PRO A 60 6.23 6.92 23.48
C PRO A 60 7.12 5.71 23.72
N GLU A 61 6.84 4.58 23.10
CA GLU A 61 7.59 3.34 23.26
C GLU A 61 8.84 3.26 22.36
N GLY A 62 9.07 4.24 21.51
CA GLY A 62 10.26 4.36 20.68
C GLY A 62 10.12 3.99 19.22
N PRO A 63 9.55 2.85 18.81
CA PRO A 63 9.38 2.56 17.37
C PRO A 63 8.45 3.57 16.71
N LYS A 64 8.90 4.15 15.60
CA LYS A 64 8.07 5.08 14.84
C LYS A 64 6.97 4.36 14.06
N SER A 65 5.86 5.05 13.84
CA SER A 65 4.78 4.59 12.97
C SER A 65 4.80 5.33 11.64
N LYS A 66 4.41 4.62 10.60
CA LYS A 66 4.08 5.14 9.26
C LYS A 66 2.64 5.60 9.26
N ALA A 67 2.29 6.55 8.39
CA ALA A 67 0.90 6.91 8.16
C ALA A 67 0.59 6.92 6.67
N GLU A 68 -0.61 6.49 6.33
CA GLU A 68 -1.22 6.54 5.01
C GLU A 68 -2.51 7.35 5.10
N ILE A 69 -2.69 8.31 4.19
CA ILE A 69 -3.96 9.03 4.04
C ILE A 69 -4.65 8.50 2.80
N ARG A 70 -5.81 7.90 3.00
CA ARG A 70 -6.68 7.42 1.91
C ARG A 70 -7.77 8.46 1.67
N MET A 71 -7.73 9.10 0.52
CA MET A 71 -8.78 9.99 0.05
C MET A 71 -9.90 9.15 -0.56
N MET A 72 -11.13 9.36 -0.13
CA MET A 72 -12.30 8.60 -0.56
C MET A 72 -13.20 9.47 -1.40
N PHE A 73 -13.42 9.06 -2.64
CA PHE A 73 -14.26 9.77 -3.61
C PHE A 73 -15.51 8.96 -3.92
N ALA A 74 -16.63 9.65 -4.09
CA ALA A 74 -17.82 9.13 -4.72
C ALA A 74 -17.97 9.77 -6.11
N TRP A 75 -18.42 8.99 -7.08
CA TRP A 75 -18.70 9.49 -8.41
C TRP A 75 -20.15 9.14 -8.79
N PRO A 76 -21.11 10.04 -8.49
CA PRO A 76 -22.49 9.89 -8.91
C PRO A 76 -22.64 9.97 -10.43
N ASP A 77 -23.59 9.22 -11.00
CA ASP A 77 -23.80 9.13 -12.46
C ASP A 77 -24.10 10.48 -13.13
N ASN A 78 -24.63 11.47 -12.36
CA ASN A 78 -25.00 12.78 -12.86
C ASN A 78 -23.94 13.86 -12.62
N GLU A 79 -22.78 13.49 -12.07
CA GLU A 79 -21.68 14.44 -11.81
C GLU A 79 -20.56 14.26 -12.84
N PRO A 80 -19.99 15.36 -13.38
CA PRO A 80 -18.91 15.31 -14.34
C PRO A 80 -17.58 14.81 -13.71
N ASP A 81 -17.39 15.05 -12.42
CA ASP A 81 -16.16 14.77 -11.68
C ASP A 81 -16.44 14.04 -10.36
N PRO A 82 -15.49 13.22 -9.87
CA PRO A 82 -15.61 12.58 -8.57
C PRO A 82 -15.57 13.62 -7.44
N ILE A 83 -16.44 13.44 -6.44
CA ILE A 83 -16.55 14.28 -5.27
C ILE A 83 -15.80 13.67 -4.11
N LEU A 84 -14.88 14.41 -3.48
CA LEU A 84 -14.23 13.98 -2.25
C LEU A 84 -15.25 13.95 -1.10
N VAL A 85 -15.56 12.77 -0.59
CA VAL A 85 -16.58 12.59 0.45
C VAL A 85 -15.99 12.35 1.84
N ASN A 86 -14.78 11.78 1.92
CA ASN A 86 -14.16 11.46 3.20
C ASN A 86 -12.65 11.19 3.04
N ASN A 87 -11.96 11.06 4.16
CA ASN A 87 -10.62 10.51 4.21
C ASN A 87 -10.46 9.52 5.36
N LEU A 88 -9.46 8.69 5.28
CA LEU A 88 -9.09 7.73 6.32
C LEU A 88 -7.57 7.77 6.49
N VAL A 89 -7.13 8.09 7.70
CA VAL A 89 -5.73 7.92 8.08
C VAL A 89 -5.56 6.54 8.69
N ARG A 90 -4.54 5.82 8.24
CA ARG A 90 -4.13 4.57 8.88
C ARG A 90 -2.69 4.68 9.33
N MET A 91 -2.44 4.21 10.55
CA MET A 91 -1.10 4.12 11.11
C MET A 91 -0.66 2.66 11.18
N SER A 92 0.61 2.41 10.89
CA SER A 92 1.19 1.07 10.86
C SER A 92 2.65 1.09 11.30
N GLN A 93 3.07 0.02 11.96
CA GLN A 93 4.48 -0.28 12.24
C GLN A 93 4.96 -1.55 11.50
N GLY A 94 4.03 -2.31 10.93
CA GLY A 94 4.32 -3.52 10.17
C GLY A 94 4.85 -3.26 8.75
N LYS A 95 5.20 -4.34 8.05
CA LYS A 95 5.63 -4.28 6.63
C LYS A 95 4.53 -3.76 5.70
N MET A 96 3.26 -4.03 6.04
CA MET A 96 2.07 -3.59 5.30
C MET A 96 1.06 -2.94 6.23
N MET A 97 0.15 -2.14 5.66
CA MET A 97 -0.90 -1.42 6.39
C MET A 97 -2.04 -2.32 6.92
N GLY A 98 -2.10 -3.59 6.49
CA GLY A 98 -3.15 -4.53 6.89
C GLY A 98 -3.09 -4.91 8.36
N VAL A 99 -4.25 -5.26 8.93
CA VAL A 99 -4.38 -5.68 10.34
C VAL A 99 -3.49 -6.87 10.66
N ASP A 100 -3.38 -7.84 9.75
CA ASP A 100 -2.60 -9.06 9.95
C ASP A 100 -1.10 -8.79 10.15
N PHE A 101 -0.59 -7.70 9.61
CA PHE A 101 0.81 -7.29 9.75
C PHE A 101 1.08 -6.42 10.99
N ASN A 102 0.04 -6.13 11.77
CA ASN A 102 0.09 -5.20 12.88
C ASN A 102 -0.53 -5.73 14.18
N LYS A 103 -0.86 -7.02 14.28
CA LYS A 103 -1.59 -7.63 15.41
C LYS A 103 -0.91 -7.43 16.76
N ASP A 104 0.43 -7.48 16.78
CA ASP A 104 1.23 -7.37 17.99
C ASP A 104 1.89 -5.98 18.14
N LYS A 105 1.34 -4.98 17.46
CA LYS A 105 1.87 -3.62 17.47
C LYS A 105 0.95 -2.70 18.25
N THR A 106 1.57 -1.81 19.05
CA THR A 106 0.94 -0.64 19.63
C THR A 106 0.97 0.50 18.61
N TRP A 107 0.29 1.60 18.85
CA TRP A 107 0.35 2.79 17.97
C TRP A 107 0.04 2.52 16.48
N VAL A 108 -0.89 1.63 16.26
CA VAL A 108 -1.48 1.30 14.97
C VAL A 108 -2.99 1.51 15.03
N GLY A 109 -3.62 1.80 13.91
CA GLY A 109 -5.06 2.02 13.87
C GLY A 109 -5.48 2.94 12.75
N SER A 110 -6.71 3.45 12.87
CA SER A 110 -7.29 4.35 11.88
C SER A 110 -8.01 5.52 12.53
N SER A 111 -7.99 6.65 11.83
CA SER A 111 -8.66 7.89 12.21
C SER A 111 -9.01 8.69 10.95
N ILE A 112 -9.55 9.89 11.12
CA ILE A 112 -9.71 10.88 10.05
C ILE A 112 -8.55 11.86 10.06
N ALA A 113 -8.19 12.40 8.89
CA ALA A 113 -7.26 13.51 8.78
C ALA A 113 -8.01 14.85 8.87
N LEU A 114 -7.51 15.75 9.69
CA LEU A 114 -7.96 17.12 9.72
C LEU A 114 -7.08 17.95 8.78
N HIS A 115 -7.69 18.62 7.82
CA HIS A 115 -7.00 19.50 6.88
C HIS A 115 -7.12 20.95 7.34
N GLN A 116 -6.00 21.64 7.37
CA GLN A 116 -6.02 23.09 7.55
C GLN A 116 -6.64 23.72 6.31
N ARG A 117 -7.63 24.61 6.49
CA ARG A 117 -8.14 25.40 5.37
C ARG A 117 -7.02 26.32 4.90
N GLY A 118 -6.72 26.29 3.61
CA GLY A 118 -5.84 27.30 3.01
C GLY A 118 -6.43 28.68 3.20
N ASN A 119 -5.60 29.64 3.54
CA ASN A 119 -5.98 31.07 3.55
C ASN A 119 -6.18 31.54 2.11
#